data_0d99a2aaa68e7580d56a4739c1389e55
#
_entry.id   0d99a2aaa68e7580d56a4739c1389e55
#
_cell.length_a   1.000
_cell.length_b   1.000
_cell.length_c   1.000
_cell.angle_alpha   90.00
_cell.angle_beta   90.00
_cell.angle_gamma   90.00
#
_symmetry.space_group_name_H-M   'P 1'
#
loop_
_entity.id
_entity.type
_entity.pdbx_description
1 polymer ?
#
loop_
_entity_poly.entity_id
_entity_poly.type
_entity_poly.pdbx_seq_one_letter_code
_entity_poly.pdbx_strand_id
1 'polypeptide(L)'
;MTIEQIIAGELSVRPQQAAATLELLDSGNTIPFIARYRKEVTGSLDEEQIRMISERAQYLRNLEERRQEILESITSQEKLTPELESQIKAAVKMQELEDLYLPYRPKKRTRAQIARERGLEPLAELIMAQSQPLMTLDKLASLHVDPEKGVNSVSEAWAGASDIVAENISDRADIRELIRKELWKGAELASTLTVDETEGQDYLMYKDCLLYTS
;
A
#
# COMPACT_ATOMS: atom_id res chain seq x y z
N MET A 1 19.19 7.06 11.75
CA MET A 1 19.66 8.11 10.79
C MET A 1 18.68 9.27 10.83
N THR A 2 19.15 10.51 10.84
CA THR A 2 18.28 11.68 10.76
C THR A 2 17.84 11.94 9.31
N ILE A 3 16.77 12.72 9.12
CA ILE A 3 16.28 13.09 7.77
C ILE A 3 17.38 13.73 6.92
N GLU A 4 18.18 14.61 7.53
CA GLU A 4 19.30 15.29 6.86
C GLU A 4 20.39 14.31 6.38
N GLN A 5 20.65 13.26 7.18
CA GLN A 5 21.63 12.22 6.82
C GLN A 5 21.13 11.35 5.67
N ILE A 6 19.84 11.02 5.66
CA ILE A 6 19.22 10.25 4.57
C ILE A 6 19.27 11.06 3.27
N ILE A 7 18.81 12.30 3.32
CA ILE A 7 18.81 13.21 2.15
C ILE A 7 20.24 13.44 1.63
N ALA A 8 21.20 13.66 2.52
CA ALA A 8 22.59 13.86 2.13
C ALA A 8 23.16 12.66 1.39
N GLY A 9 22.87 11.45 1.84
CA GLY A 9 23.30 10.22 1.17
C GLY A 9 22.64 10.01 -0.20
N GLU A 10 21.33 10.29 -0.31
CA GLU A 10 20.57 10.09 -1.54
C GLU A 10 20.89 11.13 -2.63
N LEU A 11 21.06 12.40 -2.24
CA LEU A 11 21.28 13.51 -3.16
C LEU A 11 22.76 13.89 -3.34
N SER A 12 23.68 13.14 -2.73
CA SER A 12 25.13 13.40 -2.80
C SER A 12 25.51 14.82 -2.36
N VAL A 13 24.83 15.36 -1.35
CA VAL A 13 25.14 16.63 -0.70
C VAL A 13 25.71 16.40 0.70
N ARG A 14 26.36 17.41 1.28
CA ARG A 14 26.86 17.29 2.66
C ARG A 14 25.69 17.38 3.66
N PRO A 15 25.71 16.62 4.77
CA PRO A 15 24.65 16.68 5.80
C PRO A 15 24.38 18.10 6.31
N GLN A 16 25.42 18.92 6.47
CA GLN A 16 25.27 20.31 6.88
C GLN A 16 24.55 21.19 5.86
N GLN A 17 24.74 20.91 4.54
CA GLN A 17 24.01 21.62 3.49
C GLN A 17 22.51 21.25 3.53
N ALA A 18 22.19 19.96 3.68
CA ALA A 18 20.81 19.52 3.82
C ALA A 18 20.15 20.15 5.05
N ALA A 19 20.82 20.10 6.21
CA ALA A 19 20.30 20.67 7.47
C ALA A 19 20.05 22.19 7.33
N ALA A 20 21.03 22.95 6.87
CA ALA A 20 20.91 24.40 6.68
C ALA A 20 19.79 24.76 5.67
N THR A 21 19.64 23.98 4.62
CA THR A 21 18.56 24.18 3.63
C THR A 21 17.18 23.93 4.26
N LEU A 22 17.04 22.86 5.03
CA LEU A 22 15.77 22.56 5.71
C LEU A 22 15.43 23.63 6.76
N GLU A 23 16.38 24.11 7.51
CA GLU A 23 16.18 25.20 8.47
C GLU A 23 15.65 26.47 7.79
N LEU A 24 16.21 26.82 6.63
CA LEU A 24 15.73 27.97 5.86
C LEU A 24 14.33 27.77 5.30
N LEU A 25 14.02 26.58 4.79
CA LEU A 25 12.67 26.24 4.29
C LEU A 25 11.65 26.26 5.43
N ASP A 26 11.97 25.66 6.56
CA ASP A 26 11.10 25.61 7.76
C ASP A 26 10.89 27.01 8.36
N SER A 27 11.84 27.95 8.14
CA SER A 27 11.69 29.36 8.46
C SER A 27 10.81 30.13 7.47
N GLY A 28 10.19 29.46 6.47
CA GLY A 28 9.26 30.06 5.52
C GLY A 28 9.92 30.73 4.30
N ASN A 29 11.22 30.50 4.08
CA ASN A 29 11.87 31.03 2.89
C ASN A 29 11.51 30.22 1.65
N THR A 30 11.32 30.89 0.52
CA THR A 30 11.02 30.23 -0.76
C THR A 30 12.30 29.66 -1.40
N ILE A 31 12.18 28.59 -2.18
CA ILE A 31 13.29 27.95 -2.90
C ILE A 31 14.08 28.98 -3.75
N PRO A 32 13.44 29.83 -4.59
CA PRO A 32 14.17 30.83 -5.37
C PRO A 32 14.90 31.87 -4.50
N PHE A 33 14.34 32.23 -3.35
CA PHE A 33 14.99 33.16 -2.42
C PHE A 33 16.26 32.52 -1.83
N ILE A 34 16.19 31.28 -1.38
CA ILE A 34 17.34 30.55 -0.82
C ILE A 34 18.44 30.43 -1.88
N ALA A 35 18.10 30.00 -3.10
CA ALA A 35 19.04 29.80 -4.18
C ALA A 35 19.79 31.10 -4.59
N ARG A 36 19.11 32.25 -4.48
CA ARG A 36 19.71 33.57 -4.86
C ARG A 36 20.46 34.25 -3.72
N TYR A 37 19.90 34.19 -2.51
CA TYR A 37 20.29 35.07 -1.40
C TYR A 37 20.90 34.37 -0.19
N ARG A 38 20.96 33.03 -0.19
CA ARG A 38 21.48 32.23 0.92
C ARG A 38 22.53 31.20 0.50
N LYS A 39 23.25 31.46 -0.57
CA LYS A 39 24.31 30.57 -1.13
C LYS A 39 25.39 30.25 -0.10
N GLU A 40 25.76 31.23 0.69
CA GLU A 40 26.79 31.07 1.72
C GLU A 40 26.34 30.08 2.84
N VAL A 41 25.04 30.02 3.13
CA VAL A 41 24.48 29.13 4.15
C VAL A 41 24.30 27.72 3.61
N THR A 42 23.81 27.59 2.37
CA THR A 42 23.55 26.29 1.73
C THR A 42 24.81 25.69 1.10
N GLY A 43 25.94 26.41 1.12
CA GLY A 43 27.17 25.96 0.46
C GLY A 43 27.02 25.87 -1.07
N SER A 44 26.37 26.88 -1.64
CA SER A 44 26.17 27.09 -3.09
C SER A 44 25.30 26.03 -3.78
N LEU A 45 24.34 25.45 -3.07
CA LEU A 45 23.32 24.62 -3.72
C LEU A 45 22.52 25.44 -4.72
N ASP A 46 22.22 24.84 -5.87
CA ASP A 46 21.36 25.44 -6.88
C ASP A 46 19.85 25.23 -6.55
N GLU A 47 19.00 25.83 -7.36
CA GLU A 47 17.55 25.79 -7.15
C GLU A 47 16.97 24.36 -7.25
N GLU A 48 17.52 23.55 -8.17
CA GLU A 48 17.11 22.16 -8.37
C GLU A 48 17.46 21.30 -7.15
N GLN A 49 18.69 21.42 -6.66
CA GLN A 49 19.13 20.70 -5.45
C GLN A 49 18.30 21.08 -4.23
N ILE A 50 17.99 22.37 -4.04
CA ILE A 50 17.14 22.84 -2.94
C ILE A 50 15.72 22.28 -3.08
N ARG A 51 15.17 22.22 -4.29
CA ARG A 51 13.87 21.61 -4.58
C ARG A 51 13.85 20.14 -4.23
N MET A 52 14.84 19.38 -4.71
CA MET A 52 14.97 17.95 -4.39
C MET A 52 15.06 17.69 -2.88
N ILE A 53 15.83 18.51 -2.16
CA ILE A 53 15.92 18.44 -0.68
C ILE A 53 14.54 18.69 -0.06
N SER A 54 13.83 19.71 -0.50
CA SER A 54 12.51 20.07 0.00
C SER A 54 11.48 18.94 -0.21
N GLU A 55 11.39 18.44 -1.43
CA GLU A 55 10.46 17.36 -1.81
C GLU A 55 10.76 16.07 -1.03
N ARG A 56 12.05 15.72 -0.93
CA ARG A 56 12.46 14.52 -0.22
C ARG A 56 12.23 14.62 1.29
N ALA A 57 12.47 15.78 1.88
CA ALA A 57 12.18 16.02 3.29
C ALA A 57 10.69 15.91 3.59
N GLN A 58 9.85 16.49 2.74
CA GLN A 58 8.40 16.38 2.89
C GLN A 58 7.93 14.93 2.80
N TYR A 59 8.47 14.16 1.84
CA TYR A 59 8.17 12.74 1.72
C TYR A 59 8.55 11.96 3.00
N LEU A 60 9.76 12.19 3.54
CA LEU A 60 10.24 11.49 4.73
C LEU A 60 9.44 11.88 5.99
N ARG A 61 9.03 13.15 6.11
CA ARG A 61 8.16 13.63 7.19
C ARG A 61 6.78 12.95 7.12
N ASN A 62 6.18 12.92 5.94
CA ASN A 62 4.89 12.26 5.73
C ASN A 62 4.99 10.75 6.01
N LEU A 63 6.10 10.11 5.62
CA LEU A 63 6.34 8.69 5.89
C LEU A 63 6.42 8.42 7.40
N GLU A 64 7.11 9.29 8.17
CA GLU A 64 7.23 9.13 9.61
C GLU A 64 5.90 9.40 10.32
N GLU A 65 5.18 10.44 9.96
CA GLU A 65 3.84 10.74 10.47
C GLU A 65 2.91 9.55 10.23
N ARG A 66 2.90 9.03 9.00
CA ARG A 66 2.07 7.88 8.64
C ARG A 66 2.46 6.62 9.41
N ARG A 67 3.76 6.41 9.66
CA ARG A 67 4.26 5.30 10.48
C ARG A 67 3.69 5.36 11.90
N GLN A 68 3.68 6.53 12.52
CA GLN A 68 3.14 6.72 13.86
C GLN A 68 1.63 6.45 13.91
N GLU A 69 0.86 7.00 12.96
CA GLU A 69 -0.58 6.73 12.85
C GLU A 69 -0.88 5.23 12.74
N ILE A 70 -0.11 4.50 11.93
CA ILE A 70 -0.29 3.07 11.73
C ILE A 70 0.04 2.30 13.01
N LEU A 71 1.14 2.61 13.68
CA LEU A 71 1.51 1.99 14.95
C LEU A 71 0.44 2.23 16.01
N GLU A 72 -0.07 3.45 16.14
CA GLU A 72 -1.15 3.78 17.07
C GLU A 72 -2.44 3.02 16.73
N SER A 73 -2.80 2.96 15.45
CA SER A 73 -4.00 2.25 14.99
C SER A 73 -3.94 0.75 15.29
N ILE A 74 -2.79 0.10 15.04
CA ILE A 74 -2.63 -1.34 15.29
C ILE A 74 -2.54 -1.63 16.79
N THR A 75 -1.88 -0.76 17.55
CA THR A 75 -1.80 -0.85 19.00
C THR A 75 -3.19 -0.76 19.64
N SER A 76 -4.01 0.18 19.21
CA SER A 76 -5.39 0.34 19.70
C SER A 76 -6.28 -0.86 19.43
N GLN A 77 -5.92 -1.69 18.44
CA GLN A 77 -6.59 -2.96 18.11
C GLN A 77 -6.02 -4.16 18.88
N GLU A 78 -5.01 -3.95 19.73
CA GLU A 78 -4.27 -5.00 20.46
C GLU A 78 -3.66 -6.08 19.54
N LYS A 79 -3.27 -5.69 18.30
CA LYS A 79 -2.75 -6.59 17.27
C LYS A 79 -1.27 -6.34 16.93
N LEU A 80 -0.61 -5.41 17.60
CA LEU A 80 0.79 -5.10 17.36
C LEU A 80 1.69 -6.17 17.96
N THR A 81 2.39 -6.93 17.10
CA THR A 81 3.43 -7.87 17.55
C THR A 81 4.81 -7.23 17.42
N PRO A 82 5.84 -7.69 18.17
CA PRO A 82 7.20 -7.17 18.07
C PRO A 82 7.79 -7.29 16.66
N GLU A 83 7.46 -8.37 15.94
CA GLU A 83 7.89 -8.60 14.57
C GLU A 83 7.28 -7.58 13.61
N LEU A 84 5.97 -7.33 13.73
CA LEU A 84 5.25 -6.35 12.92
C LEU A 84 5.75 -4.93 13.21
N GLU A 85 5.95 -4.59 14.47
CA GLU A 85 6.52 -3.29 14.86
C GLU A 85 7.90 -3.08 14.23
N SER A 86 8.76 -4.11 14.25
CA SER A 86 10.07 -4.07 13.61
C SER A 86 9.97 -3.86 12.10
N GLN A 87 9.06 -4.55 11.42
CA GLN A 87 8.82 -4.39 9.98
C GLN A 87 8.32 -2.98 9.64
N ILE A 88 7.34 -2.46 10.38
CA ILE A 88 6.80 -1.11 10.19
C ILE A 88 7.91 -0.05 10.40
N LYS A 89 8.75 -0.20 11.42
CA LYS A 89 9.88 0.71 11.68
C LYS A 89 10.96 0.63 10.60
N ALA A 90 11.16 -0.55 9.98
CA ALA A 90 12.15 -0.77 8.93
C ALA A 90 11.68 -0.31 7.54
N ALA A 91 10.38 -0.13 7.32
CA ALA A 91 9.82 0.28 6.03
C ALA A 91 10.37 1.65 5.60
N VAL A 92 10.94 1.74 4.40
CA VAL A 92 11.55 2.96 3.85
C VAL A 92 10.70 3.62 2.76
N LYS A 93 9.61 2.96 2.35
CA LYS A 93 8.68 3.45 1.35
C LYS A 93 7.25 3.48 1.90
N MET A 94 6.50 4.51 1.52
CA MET A 94 5.08 4.64 1.87
C MET A 94 4.28 3.38 1.47
N GLN A 95 4.58 2.81 0.30
CA GLN A 95 3.89 1.63 -0.21
C GLN A 95 4.12 0.39 0.67
N GLU A 96 5.35 0.18 1.14
CA GLU A 96 5.68 -0.93 2.05
C GLU A 96 4.91 -0.79 3.37
N LEU A 97 4.82 0.43 3.88
CA LEU A 97 4.11 0.76 5.10
C LEU A 97 2.59 0.52 4.96
N GLU A 98 1.98 0.95 3.86
CA GLU A 98 0.57 0.71 3.57
C GLU A 98 0.27 -0.79 3.35
N ASP A 99 1.19 -1.54 2.72
CA ASP A 99 1.02 -2.98 2.52
C ASP A 99 1.03 -3.74 3.87
N LEU A 100 1.87 -3.33 4.83
CA LEU A 100 1.89 -3.89 6.18
C LEU A 100 0.62 -3.52 6.98
N TYR A 101 0.06 -2.33 6.75
CA TYR A 101 -1.13 -1.86 7.43
C TYR A 101 -2.43 -2.45 6.89
N LEU A 102 -2.46 -2.88 5.63
CA LEU A 102 -3.69 -3.29 4.93
C LEU A 102 -4.55 -4.31 5.69
N PRO A 103 -3.98 -5.38 6.32
CA PRO A 103 -4.75 -6.36 7.09
C PRO A 103 -5.46 -5.76 8.31
N TYR A 104 -4.93 -4.66 8.85
CA TYR A 104 -5.40 -4.00 10.08
C TYR A 104 -6.27 -2.78 9.82
N ARG A 105 -6.31 -2.33 8.56
CA ARG A 105 -7.11 -1.18 8.15
C ARG A 105 -8.60 -1.50 8.35
N PRO A 106 -9.38 -0.61 9.01
CA PRO A 106 -10.83 -0.78 9.09
C PRO A 106 -11.44 -0.93 7.69
N LYS A 107 -11.99 -2.11 7.42
CA LYS A 107 -12.63 -2.43 6.14
C LYS A 107 -14.13 -2.24 6.24
N LYS A 108 -14.75 -1.79 5.15
CA LYS A 108 -16.20 -1.94 4.98
C LYS A 108 -16.51 -3.43 4.96
N ARG A 109 -17.77 -3.80 5.29
CA ARG A 109 -18.24 -5.19 5.27
C ARG A 109 -17.95 -5.82 3.90
N THR A 110 -16.94 -6.70 3.85
CA THR A 110 -16.50 -7.40 2.62
C THR A 110 -17.26 -8.69 2.42
N ARG A 111 -17.18 -9.29 1.23
CA ARG A 111 -17.73 -10.62 0.97
C ARG A 111 -17.06 -11.68 1.86
N ALA A 112 -15.77 -11.57 2.07
CA ALA A 112 -15.01 -12.43 2.98
C ALA A 112 -15.50 -12.28 4.43
N GLN A 113 -15.78 -11.05 4.89
CA GLN A 113 -16.34 -10.83 6.21
C GLN A 113 -17.72 -11.50 6.37
N ILE A 114 -18.59 -11.37 5.36
CA ILE A 114 -19.89 -12.05 5.33
C ILE A 114 -19.71 -13.57 5.37
N ALA A 115 -18.74 -14.11 4.62
CA ALA A 115 -18.46 -15.55 4.61
C ALA A 115 -17.94 -16.05 5.97
N ARG A 116 -17.11 -15.27 6.69
CA ARG A 116 -16.70 -15.59 8.08
C ARG A 116 -17.89 -15.59 9.04
N GLU A 117 -18.77 -14.59 8.95
CA GLU A 117 -20.00 -14.53 9.74
C GLU A 117 -20.91 -15.76 9.50
N ARG A 118 -20.89 -16.33 8.29
CA ARG A 118 -21.58 -17.57 7.92
C ARG A 118 -20.87 -18.84 8.37
N GLY A 119 -19.69 -18.75 8.99
CA GLY A 119 -18.93 -19.88 9.52
C GLY A 119 -18.12 -20.65 8.49
N LEU A 120 -17.72 -20.01 7.38
CA LEU A 120 -16.96 -20.65 6.29
C LEU A 120 -15.44 -20.57 6.46
N GLU A 121 -14.95 -19.96 7.55
CA GLU A 121 -13.51 -19.83 7.81
C GLU A 121 -12.76 -21.17 7.90
N PRO A 122 -13.29 -22.22 8.59
CA PRO A 122 -12.61 -23.52 8.64
C PRO A 122 -12.44 -24.17 7.25
N LEU A 123 -13.40 -23.96 6.34
CA LEU A 123 -13.29 -24.44 4.96
C LEU A 123 -12.20 -23.66 4.18
N ALA A 124 -12.10 -22.36 4.40
CA ALA A 124 -11.05 -21.54 3.82
C ALA A 124 -9.65 -21.93 4.33
N GLU A 125 -9.51 -22.23 5.63
CA GLU A 125 -8.26 -22.72 6.23
C GLU A 125 -7.81 -24.06 5.62
N LEU A 126 -8.73 -24.98 5.37
CA LEU A 126 -8.45 -26.26 4.72
C LEU A 126 -7.93 -26.05 3.28
N ILE A 127 -8.52 -25.10 2.53
CA ILE A 127 -8.05 -24.73 1.20
C ILE A 127 -6.60 -24.17 1.28
N MET A 128 -6.36 -23.27 2.21
CA MET A 128 -5.03 -22.65 2.38
C MET A 128 -3.96 -23.64 2.81
N ALA A 129 -4.33 -24.61 3.65
CA ALA A 129 -3.40 -25.66 4.11
C ALA A 129 -3.01 -26.65 3.00
N GLN A 130 -3.75 -26.69 1.87
CA GLN A 130 -3.51 -27.59 0.75
C GLN A 130 -3.34 -29.07 1.18
N SER A 131 -3.92 -29.42 2.32
CA SER A 131 -3.88 -30.80 2.84
C SER A 131 -4.75 -31.70 1.98
N GLN A 132 -4.29 -32.95 1.74
CA GLN A 132 -5.14 -33.93 1.06
C GLN A 132 -6.28 -34.36 2.01
N PRO A 133 -7.54 -34.03 1.68
CA PRO A 133 -8.65 -34.42 2.53
C PRO A 133 -8.89 -35.92 2.43
N LEU A 134 -9.25 -36.56 3.57
CA LEU A 134 -9.65 -37.96 3.61
C LEU A 134 -10.99 -38.23 2.91
N MET A 135 -11.69 -37.18 2.47
CA MET A 135 -12.98 -37.22 1.80
C MET A 135 -12.98 -36.39 0.52
N THR A 136 -13.98 -36.57 -0.33
CA THR A 136 -14.13 -35.77 -1.54
C THR A 136 -14.41 -34.30 -1.18
N LEU A 137 -13.97 -33.38 -2.04
CA LEU A 137 -14.16 -31.94 -1.85
C LEU A 137 -15.62 -31.55 -1.65
N ASP A 138 -16.54 -32.17 -2.41
CA ASP A 138 -17.97 -31.91 -2.25
C ASP A 138 -18.51 -32.34 -0.89
N LYS A 139 -18.05 -33.46 -0.36
CA LYS A 139 -18.40 -33.90 1.01
C LYS A 139 -17.84 -32.94 2.03
N LEU A 140 -16.62 -32.46 1.85
CA LEU A 140 -16.02 -31.48 2.74
C LEU A 140 -16.84 -30.20 2.80
N ALA A 141 -17.17 -29.62 1.64
CA ALA A 141 -17.99 -28.41 1.59
C ALA A 141 -19.43 -28.62 2.07
N SER A 142 -19.99 -29.81 1.88
CA SER A 142 -21.35 -30.12 2.39
C SER A 142 -21.48 -30.05 3.90
N LEU A 143 -20.40 -30.23 4.65
CA LEU A 143 -20.37 -30.08 6.10
C LEU A 143 -20.54 -28.61 6.55
N HIS A 144 -20.32 -27.67 5.64
CA HIS A 144 -20.43 -26.23 5.88
C HIS A 144 -21.69 -25.61 5.28
N VAL A 145 -22.60 -26.42 4.73
CA VAL A 145 -23.92 -25.96 4.26
C VAL A 145 -24.81 -25.75 5.49
N ASP A 146 -25.25 -24.53 5.70
CA ASP A 146 -26.10 -24.11 6.83
C ASP A 146 -27.08 -23.04 6.34
N PRO A 147 -28.33 -23.44 5.99
CA PRO A 147 -29.35 -22.52 5.55
C PRO A 147 -29.74 -21.45 6.57
N GLU A 148 -29.60 -21.72 7.87
CA GLU A 148 -29.89 -20.73 8.93
C GLU A 148 -28.87 -19.59 8.92
N LYS A 149 -27.62 -19.88 8.49
CA LYS A 149 -26.57 -18.89 8.29
C LYS A 149 -26.51 -18.35 6.86
N GLY A 150 -27.43 -18.77 5.99
CA GLY A 150 -27.55 -18.32 4.62
C GLY A 150 -26.54 -18.97 3.67
N VAL A 151 -26.11 -20.21 3.93
CA VAL A 151 -25.32 -21.06 3.04
C VAL A 151 -26.22 -22.22 2.60
N ASN A 152 -26.85 -22.10 1.43
CA ASN A 152 -27.90 -23.03 0.99
C ASN A 152 -27.37 -24.18 0.12
N SER A 153 -26.14 -24.10 -0.34
CA SER A 153 -25.57 -25.10 -1.27
C SER A 153 -24.06 -25.25 -1.10
N VAL A 154 -23.54 -26.38 -1.57
CA VAL A 154 -22.10 -26.66 -1.66
C VAL A 154 -21.38 -25.58 -2.48
N SER A 155 -22.02 -25.10 -3.56
CA SER A 155 -21.47 -24.04 -4.40
C SER A 155 -21.33 -22.71 -3.64
N GLU A 156 -22.31 -22.35 -2.80
CA GLU A 156 -22.24 -21.16 -1.95
C GLU A 156 -21.17 -21.30 -0.85
N ALA A 157 -21.01 -22.49 -0.28
CA ALA A 157 -19.95 -22.75 0.69
C ALA A 157 -18.56 -22.55 0.06
N TRP A 158 -18.33 -23.09 -1.14
CA TRP A 158 -17.09 -22.90 -1.89
C TRP A 158 -16.85 -21.43 -2.26
N ALA A 159 -17.89 -20.74 -2.76
CA ALA A 159 -17.77 -19.33 -3.13
C ALA A 159 -17.37 -18.45 -1.93
N GLY A 160 -18.02 -18.66 -0.78
CA GLY A 160 -17.69 -17.92 0.44
C GLY A 160 -16.30 -18.26 0.98
N ALA A 161 -15.90 -19.53 1.00
CA ALA A 161 -14.55 -19.92 1.38
C ALA A 161 -13.48 -19.33 0.44
N SER A 162 -13.78 -19.30 -0.87
CA SER A 162 -12.89 -18.66 -1.86
C SER A 162 -12.77 -17.16 -1.66
N ASP A 163 -13.83 -16.45 -1.28
CA ASP A 163 -13.78 -15.02 -0.94
C ASP A 163 -12.85 -14.76 0.27
N ILE A 164 -12.87 -15.64 1.28
CA ILE A 164 -11.97 -15.55 2.44
C ILE A 164 -10.51 -15.80 2.00
N VAL A 165 -10.25 -16.85 1.21
CA VAL A 165 -8.92 -17.18 0.70
C VAL A 165 -8.38 -16.02 -0.14
N ALA A 166 -9.19 -15.46 -1.04
CA ALA A 166 -8.79 -14.34 -1.88
C ALA A 166 -8.41 -13.09 -1.05
N GLU A 167 -9.19 -12.79 0.00
CA GLU A 167 -8.86 -11.70 0.92
C GLU A 167 -7.55 -11.97 1.67
N ASN A 168 -7.38 -13.17 2.24
CA ASN A 168 -6.18 -13.55 2.97
C ASN A 168 -4.92 -13.46 2.09
N ILE A 169 -5.00 -13.86 0.81
CA ILE A 169 -3.90 -13.74 -0.14
C ILE A 169 -3.64 -12.27 -0.50
N SER A 170 -4.69 -11.50 -0.78
CA SER A 170 -4.55 -10.10 -1.21
C SER A 170 -4.04 -9.18 -0.09
N ASP A 171 -4.24 -9.55 1.18
CA ASP A 171 -3.76 -8.81 2.33
C ASP A 171 -2.29 -9.07 2.67
N ARG A 172 -1.67 -10.08 2.07
CA ARG A 172 -0.25 -10.41 2.29
C ARG A 172 0.67 -9.41 1.59
N ALA A 173 1.49 -8.72 2.38
CA ALA A 173 2.43 -7.71 1.89
C ALA A 173 3.49 -8.30 0.94
N ASP A 174 3.99 -9.49 1.23
CA ASP A 174 4.98 -10.20 0.40
C ASP A 174 4.42 -10.58 -0.99
N ILE A 175 3.17 -11.05 -1.06
CA ILE A 175 2.50 -11.36 -2.32
C ILE A 175 2.26 -10.07 -3.12
N ARG A 176 1.81 -9.00 -2.47
CA ARG A 176 1.60 -7.70 -3.13
C ARG A 176 2.89 -7.14 -3.71
N GLU A 177 3.99 -7.24 -2.96
CA GLU A 177 5.31 -6.83 -3.44
C GLU A 177 5.76 -7.67 -4.66
N LEU A 178 5.58 -8.99 -4.60
CA LEU A 178 5.91 -9.89 -5.70
C LEU A 178 5.12 -9.53 -6.97
N ILE A 179 3.79 -9.41 -6.86
CA ILE A 179 2.92 -9.05 -7.99
C ILE A 179 3.32 -7.68 -8.57
N ARG A 180 3.58 -6.70 -7.73
CA ARG A 180 4.03 -5.37 -8.18
C ARG A 180 5.33 -5.43 -8.95
N LYS A 181 6.32 -6.19 -8.46
CA LYS A 181 7.60 -6.39 -9.14
C LYS A 181 7.43 -7.07 -10.52
N GLU A 182 6.53 -8.06 -10.60
CA GLU A 182 6.28 -8.75 -11.87
C GLU A 182 5.53 -7.86 -12.87
N LEU A 183 4.49 -7.16 -12.42
CA LEU A 183 3.75 -6.22 -13.27
C LEU A 183 4.62 -5.08 -13.78
N TRP A 184 5.55 -4.58 -12.95
CA TRP A 184 6.46 -3.48 -13.37
C TRP A 184 7.38 -3.85 -14.53
N LYS A 185 7.58 -5.15 -14.80
CA LYS A 185 8.46 -5.59 -15.89
C LYS A 185 7.84 -5.47 -17.29
N GLY A 186 6.52 -5.43 -17.39
CA GLY A 186 5.88 -5.45 -18.70
C GLY A 186 4.36 -5.25 -18.69
N ALA A 187 3.80 -4.70 -17.60
CA ALA A 187 2.38 -4.37 -17.59
C ALA A 187 2.14 -3.12 -18.45
N GLU A 188 1.09 -3.17 -19.24
CA GLU A 188 0.60 -2.05 -20.01
C GLU A 188 -0.66 -1.48 -19.35
N LEU A 189 -0.76 -0.16 -19.27
CA LEU A 189 -1.96 0.51 -18.83
C LEU A 189 -2.74 0.97 -20.04
N ALA A 190 -3.95 0.41 -20.22
CA ALA A 190 -4.87 0.79 -21.30
C ALA A 190 -6.12 1.43 -20.72
N SER A 191 -6.63 2.45 -21.38
CA SER A 191 -7.91 3.07 -21.07
C SER A 191 -8.95 2.70 -22.11
N THR A 192 -10.18 2.35 -21.67
CA THR A 192 -11.31 2.08 -22.55
C THR A 192 -12.50 2.94 -22.13
N LEU A 193 -13.27 3.39 -23.12
CA LEU A 193 -14.50 4.12 -22.86
C LEU A 193 -15.59 3.14 -22.40
N THR A 194 -16.22 3.40 -21.26
CA THR A 194 -17.27 2.54 -20.68
C THR A 194 -18.69 3.06 -20.93
N VAL A 195 -18.82 4.21 -21.58
CA VAL A 195 -20.07 4.87 -21.95
C VAL A 195 -20.09 5.15 -23.46
N ASP A 196 -21.23 5.55 -24.02
CA ASP A 196 -21.33 5.93 -25.43
C ASP A 196 -20.45 7.17 -25.72
N GLU A 197 -19.96 7.26 -26.95
CA GLU A 197 -19.06 8.37 -27.37
C GLU A 197 -19.68 9.75 -27.19
N THR A 198 -21.01 9.86 -27.22
CA THR A 198 -21.74 11.11 -26.97
C THR A 198 -21.68 11.56 -25.50
N GLU A 199 -21.74 10.60 -24.58
CA GLU A 199 -21.61 10.87 -23.14
C GLU A 199 -20.16 11.05 -22.72
N GLY A 200 -19.25 10.34 -23.38
CA GLY A 200 -17.81 10.35 -23.12
C GLY A 200 -17.03 11.35 -23.96
N GLN A 201 -17.67 12.35 -24.58
CA GLN A 201 -17.03 13.26 -25.54
C GLN A 201 -15.78 13.95 -25.02
N ASP A 202 -15.77 14.37 -23.76
CA ASP A 202 -14.62 15.05 -23.12
C ASP A 202 -13.43 14.11 -22.90
N TYR A 203 -13.64 12.80 -22.97
CA TYR A 203 -12.62 11.76 -22.71
C TYR A 203 -12.26 10.95 -23.95
N LEU A 204 -12.77 11.29 -25.13
CA LEU A 204 -12.51 10.56 -26.38
C LEU A 204 -11.01 10.47 -26.72
N MET A 205 -10.22 11.47 -26.31
CA MET A 205 -8.77 11.46 -26.52
C MET A 205 -8.05 10.32 -25.78
N TYR A 206 -8.69 9.75 -24.76
CA TYR A 206 -8.15 8.62 -23.98
C TYR A 206 -8.75 7.27 -24.36
N LYS A 207 -9.67 7.25 -25.35
CA LYS A 207 -10.30 6.01 -25.80
C LYS A 207 -9.26 5.11 -26.45
N ASP A 208 -9.21 3.85 -26.00
CA ASP A 208 -8.31 2.82 -26.49
C ASP A 208 -6.82 3.26 -26.53
N CYS A 209 -6.45 4.15 -25.60
CA CYS A 209 -5.10 4.67 -25.48
C CYS A 209 -4.27 3.76 -24.61
N LEU A 210 -3.06 3.38 -25.09
CA LEU A 210 -2.04 2.77 -24.28
C LEU A 210 -1.30 3.87 -23.52
N LEU A 211 -1.43 3.86 -22.19
CA LEU A 211 -0.72 4.77 -21.32
C LEU A 211 0.58 4.08 -20.88
N TYR A 212 1.69 4.47 -21.51
CA TYR A 212 3.00 3.99 -21.09
C TYR A 212 3.39 4.67 -19.78
N THR A 213 3.73 3.86 -18.77
CA THR A 213 4.46 4.35 -17.61
C THR A 213 5.93 4.49 -18.02
N SER A 214 6.37 5.71 -18.23
CA SER A 214 7.79 6.04 -18.43
C SER A 214 8.57 5.95 -17.11
#